data_67859e8a40ff3b82e47ed2d82e55b2a0
#
_entry.id   67859e8a40ff3b82e47ed2d82e55b2a0
#
_cell.length_a   1.000
_cell.length_b   1.000
_cell.length_c   1.000
_cell.angle_alpha   90.00
_cell.angle_beta   90.00
_cell.angle_gamma   90.00
#
_symmetry.space_group_name_H-M   'P 1'
#
loop_
_entity.id
_entity.type
_entity.pdbx_description
1 polymer ?
#
loop_
_entity_poly.entity_id
_entity_poly.type
_entity_poly.pdbx_seq_one_letter_code
_entity_poly.pdbx_strand_id
1 'polypeptide(L)'
;MKTIIFYEEKLLRRNWLFYFFILGVLGYIVGVLIPWNAKQVLWSDVALASSVFSRGISFLNLFQSVIVVFLVCDIQRKRNKAETRETFSIRPVGNGRFFLGEFFGIFLPFLVVDVVFMIVCAMIHIVVPDSPENLWVFLFYFFVRVLPPLIFVSGLSLLVTKLVKLPFVSWFVLIGFLYFSYAFL
;
A
#
# COMPACT_ATOMS: atom_id res chain seq x y z
N MET A 1 -17.44 12.31 -9.11
CA MET A 1 -16.42 11.31 -8.82
C MET A 1 -15.08 11.96 -8.48
N LYS A 2 -14.50 12.82 -9.32
CA LYS A 2 -13.21 13.52 -9.04
C LYS A 2 -13.17 14.22 -7.68
N THR A 3 -14.25 14.91 -7.28
CA THR A 3 -14.35 15.64 -6.00
C THR A 3 -14.27 14.69 -4.79
N ILE A 4 -14.86 13.50 -4.90
CA ILE A 4 -14.84 12.49 -3.83
C ILE A 4 -13.41 11.94 -3.69
N ILE A 5 -12.77 11.58 -4.81
CA ILE A 5 -11.39 11.08 -4.81
C ILE A 5 -10.46 12.10 -4.16
N PHE A 6 -10.54 13.37 -4.57
CA PHE A 6 -9.71 14.45 -4.03
C PHE A 6 -9.94 14.68 -2.52
N TYR A 7 -11.19 14.57 -2.08
CA TYR A 7 -11.51 14.70 -0.65
C TYR A 7 -10.92 13.55 0.18
N GLU A 8 -11.03 12.31 -0.31
CA GLU A 8 -10.46 11.14 0.34
C GLU A 8 -8.94 11.20 0.40
N GLU A 9 -8.30 11.56 -0.72
CA GLU A 9 -6.86 11.77 -0.79
C GLU A 9 -6.39 12.83 0.21
N LYS A 10 -7.14 13.93 0.34
CA LYS A 10 -6.84 14.98 1.33
C LYS A 10 -6.97 14.48 2.77
N LEU A 11 -7.99 13.66 3.06
CA LEU A 11 -8.17 13.03 4.36
C LEU A 11 -7.01 12.10 4.69
N LEU A 12 -6.59 11.29 3.73
CA LEU A 12 -5.50 10.34 3.88
C LEU A 12 -4.17 11.06 4.13
N ARG A 13 -3.87 12.10 3.34
CA ARG A 13 -2.66 12.92 3.52
C ARG A 13 -2.62 13.66 4.86
N ARG A 14 -3.74 13.95 5.48
CA ARG A 14 -3.81 14.55 6.83
C ARG A 14 -3.65 13.54 7.96
N ASN A 15 -3.59 12.24 7.65
CA ASN A 15 -3.43 11.19 8.64
C ASN A 15 -1.94 10.92 8.87
N TRP A 16 -1.49 10.98 10.12
CA TRP A 16 -0.10 10.73 10.49
C TRP A 16 0.40 9.32 10.14
N LEU A 17 -0.51 8.32 10.11
CA LEU A 17 -0.21 6.95 9.70
C LEU A 17 0.31 6.87 8.25
N PHE A 18 -0.16 7.74 7.36
CA PHE A 18 0.33 7.78 5.99
C PHE A 18 1.79 8.28 5.93
N TYR A 19 2.14 9.27 6.72
CA TYR A 19 3.53 9.73 6.84
C TYR A 19 4.43 8.69 7.49
N PHE A 20 3.89 7.98 8.50
CA PHE A 20 4.59 6.85 9.11
C PHE A 20 4.88 5.75 8.11
N PHE A 21 3.95 5.47 7.19
CA PHE A 21 4.16 4.54 6.08
C PHE A 21 5.31 5.01 5.17
N ILE A 22 5.27 6.26 4.70
CA ILE A 22 6.32 6.82 3.84
C ILE A 22 7.68 6.73 4.54
N LEU A 23 7.75 7.12 5.81
CA LEU A 23 8.98 7.08 6.60
C LEU A 23 9.49 5.65 6.79
N GLY A 24 8.60 4.69 7.02
CA GLY A 24 8.95 3.27 7.10
C GLY A 24 9.50 2.71 5.79
N VAL A 25 8.92 3.08 4.65
CA VAL A 25 9.42 2.70 3.32
C VAL A 25 10.80 3.31 3.06
N LEU A 26 10.99 4.59 3.37
CA LEU A 26 12.30 5.26 3.25
C LEU A 26 13.34 4.64 4.18
N GLY A 27 12.96 4.36 5.44
CA GLY A 27 13.81 3.68 6.42
C GLY A 27 14.24 2.30 5.94
N TYR A 28 13.36 1.54 5.31
CA TYR A 28 13.68 0.25 4.72
C TYR A 28 14.67 0.38 3.54
N ILE A 29 14.45 1.34 2.65
CA ILE A 29 15.36 1.59 1.52
C ILE A 29 16.78 1.91 2.03
N VAL A 30 16.90 2.85 2.95
CA VAL A 30 18.19 3.33 3.45
C VAL A 30 18.84 2.32 4.39
N GLY A 31 18.08 1.72 5.30
CA GLY A 31 18.61 0.85 6.35
C GLY A 31 18.85 -0.60 5.92
N VAL A 32 18.13 -1.08 4.92
CA VAL A 32 18.18 -2.49 4.51
C VAL A 32 18.59 -2.65 3.07
N LEU A 33 17.88 -2.01 2.15
CA LEU A 33 18.02 -2.26 0.73
C LEU A 33 19.37 -1.79 0.17
N ILE A 34 19.81 -0.59 0.51
CA ILE A 34 21.12 -0.04 0.10
C ILE A 34 22.28 -0.83 0.72
N PRO A 35 22.37 -1.06 2.05
CA PRO A 35 23.46 -1.81 2.65
C PRO A 35 23.53 -3.26 2.20
N TRP A 36 22.38 -3.89 1.93
CA TRP A 36 22.33 -5.26 1.43
C TRP A 36 22.93 -5.38 0.04
N ASN A 37 22.56 -4.48 -0.88
CA ASN A 37 23.13 -4.46 -2.22
C ASN A 37 24.63 -4.18 -2.21
N ALA A 38 25.10 -3.26 -1.38
CA ALA A 38 26.53 -2.97 -1.22
C ALA A 38 27.31 -4.20 -0.74
N LYS A 39 26.73 -5.02 0.15
CA LYS A 39 27.36 -6.28 0.61
C LYS A 39 27.37 -7.36 -0.47
N GLN A 40 26.36 -7.49 -1.29
CA GLN A 40 26.32 -8.48 -2.38
C GLN A 40 27.38 -8.22 -3.44
N VAL A 41 27.68 -6.97 -3.74
CA VAL A 41 28.79 -6.59 -4.64
C VAL A 41 30.14 -7.08 -4.11
N LEU A 42 30.34 -7.05 -2.77
CA LEU A 42 31.58 -7.49 -2.14
C LEU A 42 31.76 -9.01 -2.09
N TRP A 43 30.67 -9.78 -2.14
CA TRP A 43 30.71 -11.25 -1.99
C TRP A 43 30.50 -12.02 -3.29
N SER A 44 30.58 -11.37 -4.47
CA SER A 44 30.46 -11.96 -5.82
C SER A 44 29.28 -12.93 -6.03
N ASP A 45 28.31 -12.94 -5.13
CA ASP A 45 27.06 -13.66 -5.35
C ASP A 45 26.29 -12.92 -6.44
N VAL A 46 26.04 -13.61 -7.56
CA VAL A 46 25.24 -13.09 -8.67
C VAL A 46 23.92 -12.58 -8.14
N ALA A 47 23.86 -11.29 -7.90
CA ALA A 47 22.64 -10.63 -7.46
C ALA A 47 21.67 -10.60 -8.65
N LEU A 48 20.88 -11.66 -8.78
CA LEU A 48 19.78 -11.66 -9.74
C LEU A 48 18.93 -10.41 -9.49
N ALA A 49 18.76 -9.57 -10.50
CA ALA A 49 17.92 -8.36 -10.46
C ALA A 49 16.58 -8.62 -9.78
N SER A 50 16.02 -9.80 -9.98
CA SER A 50 14.79 -10.27 -9.36
C SER A 50 14.87 -10.44 -7.83
N SER A 51 16.04 -10.75 -7.25
CA SER A 51 16.13 -11.05 -5.81
C SER A 51 16.00 -9.80 -4.93
N VAL A 52 16.61 -8.72 -5.31
CA VAL A 52 16.56 -7.42 -4.61
C VAL A 52 15.13 -6.89 -4.60
N PHE A 53 14.54 -6.89 -5.77
CA PHE A 53 13.18 -6.39 -5.96
C PHE A 53 12.14 -7.28 -5.27
N SER A 54 12.27 -8.60 -5.38
CA SER A 54 11.35 -9.56 -4.74
C SER A 54 11.29 -9.41 -3.22
N ARG A 55 12.45 -9.21 -2.56
CA ARG A 55 12.51 -8.99 -1.11
C ARG A 55 11.89 -7.65 -0.72
N GLY A 56 12.20 -6.59 -1.47
CA GLY A 56 11.64 -5.26 -1.26
C GLY A 56 10.12 -5.26 -1.39
N ILE A 57 9.58 -5.92 -2.41
CA ILE A 57 8.13 -6.05 -2.63
C ILE A 57 7.46 -6.80 -1.48
N SER A 58 8.05 -7.88 -1.00
CA SER A 58 7.43 -8.67 0.09
C SER A 58 7.29 -7.82 1.36
N PHE A 59 8.33 -7.05 1.71
CA PHE A 59 8.25 -6.10 2.81
C PHE A 59 7.21 -5.00 2.56
N LEU A 60 7.25 -4.38 1.39
CA LEU A 60 6.33 -3.32 1.01
C LEU A 60 4.88 -3.79 1.10
N ASN A 61 4.55 -4.93 0.49
CA ASN A 61 3.20 -5.47 0.49
C ASN A 61 2.67 -5.76 1.91
N LEU A 62 3.50 -6.35 2.76
CA LEU A 62 3.11 -6.66 4.14
C LEU A 62 2.89 -5.38 4.95
N PHE A 63 3.86 -4.47 4.92
CA PHE A 63 3.78 -3.22 5.65
C PHE A 63 2.63 -2.33 5.17
N GLN A 64 2.48 -2.22 3.85
CA GLN A 64 1.40 -1.48 3.21
C GLN A 64 0.03 -2.06 3.54
N SER A 65 -0.13 -3.38 3.50
CA SER A 65 -1.38 -4.05 3.82
C SER A 65 -1.86 -3.72 5.24
N VAL A 66 -0.96 -3.76 6.21
CA VAL A 66 -1.25 -3.40 7.60
C VAL A 66 -1.66 -1.94 7.69
N ILE A 67 -0.89 -1.03 7.10
CA ILE A 67 -1.17 0.41 7.15
C ILE A 67 -2.48 0.78 6.45
N VAL A 68 -2.77 0.18 5.29
CA VAL A 68 -4.05 0.39 4.58
C VAL A 68 -5.23 0.00 5.45
N VAL A 69 -5.18 -1.16 6.11
CA VAL A 69 -6.24 -1.61 7.03
C VAL A 69 -6.45 -0.59 8.15
N PHE A 70 -5.37 -0.14 8.79
CA PHE A 70 -5.45 0.85 9.86
C PHE A 70 -6.04 2.18 9.39
N LEU A 71 -5.59 2.68 8.25
CA LEU A 71 -6.06 3.94 7.67
C LEU A 71 -7.53 3.89 7.29
N VAL A 72 -7.96 2.83 6.62
CA VAL A 72 -9.36 2.65 6.22
C VAL A 72 -10.26 2.61 7.45
N CYS A 73 -9.88 1.84 8.48
CA CYS A 73 -10.65 1.76 9.72
C CYS A 73 -10.72 3.11 10.45
N ASP A 74 -9.62 3.88 10.50
CA ASP A 74 -9.59 5.20 11.14
C ASP A 74 -10.46 6.22 10.38
N ILE A 75 -10.38 6.24 9.05
CA ILE A 75 -11.22 7.10 8.21
C ILE A 75 -12.69 6.78 8.39
N GLN A 76 -13.06 5.49 8.38
CA GLN A 76 -14.46 5.08 8.57
C GLN A 76 -14.94 5.35 9.99
N ARG A 77 -14.10 5.19 11.02
CA ARG A 77 -14.42 5.57 12.39
C ARG A 77 -14.75 7.06 12.50
N LYS A 78 -13.97 7.93 11.86
CA LYS A 78 -14.20 9.38 11.85
C LYS A 78 -15.49 9.76 11.14
N ARG A 79 -15.88 9.04 10.09
CA ARG A 79 -17.15 9.24 9.38
C ARG A 79 -18.39 8.79 10.13
N ASN A 80 -18.27 7.72 10.89
CA ASN A 80 -19.39 7.16 11.65
C ASN A 80 -19.77 8.00 12.88
N LYS A 81 -19.02 9.07 13.18
CA LYS A 81 -19.45 10.05 14.18
C LYS A 81 -20.71 10.76 13.70
N ALA A 82 -21.71 10.92 14.61
CA ALA A 82 -23.06 11.39 14.30
C ALA A 82 -23.09 12.69 13.47
N GLU A 83 -22.25 13.67 13.83
CA GLU A 83 -22.15 14.98 13.17
C GLU A 83 -21.73 14.91 11.68
N THR A 84 -20.91 13.91 11.33
CA THR A 84 -20.43 13.74 9.94
C THR A 84 -21.42 12.93 9.11
N ARG A 85 -22.16 12.02 9.74
CA ARG A 85 -23.11 11.13 9.05
C ARG A 85 -24.27 11.89 8.41
N GLU A 86 -24.82 12.90 9.09
CA GLU A 86 -25.91 13.73 8.58
C GLU A 86 -25.49 14.49 7.32
N THR A 87 -24.28 15.05 7.31
CA THR A 87 -23.75 15.80 6.17
C THR A 87 -23.52 14.93 4.92
N PHE A 88 -23.20 13.64 5.11
CA PHE A 88 -22.97 12.70 3.99
C PHE A 88 -24.26 12.07 3.46
N SER A 89 -25.30 11.91 4.30
CA SER A 89 -26.58 11.30 3.89
C SER A 89 -27.41 12.18 2.94
N ILE A 90 -27.15 13.48 2.94
CA ILE A 90 -27.92 14.48 2.14
C ILE A 90 -27.41 14.56 0.68
N ARG A 91 -26.30 13.93 0.34
CA ARG A 91 -25.72 14.04 -1.01
C ARG A 91 -26.42 13.12 -2.02
N PRO A 92 -26.89 13.63 -3.16
CA PRO A 92 -27.52 12.82 -4.22
C PRO A 92 -26.49 12.10 -5.08
N VAL A 93 -25.62 11.27 -4.47
CA VAL A 93 -24.61 10.47 -5.15
C VAL A 93 -24.96 9.00 -5.01
N GLY A 94 -25.07 8.29 -6.13
CA GLY A 94 -25.34 6.85 -6.11
C GLY A 94 -24.26 6.08 -5.34
N ASN A 95 -24.67 5.10 -4.54
CA ASN A 95 -23.81 4.34 -3.63
C ASN A 95 -22.58 3.73 -4.31
N GLY A 96 -22.71 3.24 -5.55
CA GLY A 96 -21.58 2.66 -6.30
C GLY A 96 -20.52 3.70 -6.68
N ARG A 97 -20.95 4.89 -7.12
CA ARG A 97 -20.01 5.99 -7.46
C ARG A 97 -19.29 6.51 -6.22
N PHE A 98 -19.97 6.51 -5.10
CA PHE A 98 -19.36 6.90 -3.82
C PHE A 98 -18.31 5.88 -3.40
N PHE A 99 -18.63 4.58 -3.43
CA PHE A 99 -17.71 3.50 -3.10
C PHE A 99 -16.44 3.51 -3.97
N LEU A 100 -16.61 3.65 -5.29
CA LEU A 100 -15.48 3.76 -6.21
C LEU A 100 -14.63 5.01 -5.92
N GLY A 101 -15.26 6.13 -5.57
CA GLY A 101 -14.55 7.34 -5.19
C GLY A 101 -13.70 7.17 -3.94
N GLU A 102 -14.22 6.48 -2.90
CA GLU A 102 -13.48 6.11 -1.71
C GLU A 102 -12.32 5.17 -2.03
N PHE A 103 -12.59 4.13 -2.81
CA PHE A 103 -11.57 3.15 -3.22
C PHE A 103 -10.40 3.85 -3.93
N PHE A 104 -10.66 4.61 -4.98
CA PHE A 104 -9.60 5.31 -5.71
C PHE A 104 -8.91 6.38 -4.87
N GLY A 105 -9.61 7.04 -3.96
CA GLY A 105 -9.03 8.03 -3.06
C GLY A 105 -8.01 7.45 -2.09
N ILE A 106 -8.17 6.17 -1.70
CA ILE A 106 -7.21 5.43 -0.88
C ILE A 106 -6.13 4.78 -1.76
N PHE A 107 -6.54 4.11 -2.83
CA PHE A 107 -5.67 3.35 -3.72
C PHE A 107 -4.59 4.22 -4.40
N LEU A 108 -4.95 5.38 -4.95
CA LEU A 108 -4.02 6.20 -5.73
C LEU A 108 -2.80 6.71 -4.94
N PRO A 109 -2.92 7.22 -3.71
CA PRO A 109 -1.75 7.66 -2.95
C PRO A 109 -0.77 6.53 -2.64
N PHE A 110 -1.27 5.32 -2.34
CA PHE A 110 -0.42 4.15 -2.13
C PHE A 110 0.25 3.70 -3.43
N LEU A 111 -0.50 3.69 -4.53
CA LEU A 111 0.06 3.39 -5.85
C LEU A 111 1.21 4.33 -6.22
N VAL A 112 1.11 5.63 -5.90
CA VAL A 112 2.19 6.59 -6.13
C VAL A 112 3.44 6.21 -5.32
N VAL A 113 3.29 5.82 -4.06
CA VAL A 113 4.42 5.37 -3.23
C VAL A 113 5.05 4.10 -3.81
N ASP A 114 4.24 3.16 -4.28
CA ASP A 114 4.72 1.91 -4.90
C ASP A 114 5.51 2.18 -6.18
N VAL A 115 5.03 3.10 -7.03
CA VAL A 115 5.74 3.50 -8.25
C VAL A 115 7.07 4.17 -7.90
N VAL A 116 7.10 5.06 -6.91
CA VAL A 116 8.34 5.70 -6.46
C VAL A 116 9.32 4.66 -5.90
N PHE A 117 8.81 3.72 -5.09
CA PHE A 117 9.63 2.62 -4.57
C PHE A 117 10.23 1.77 -5.70
N MET A 118 9.44 1.44 -6.73
CA MET A 118 9.91 0.71 -7.90
C MET A 118 11.02 1.46 -8.65
N ILE A 119 10.85 2.77 -8.85
CA ILE A 119 11.86 3.62 -9.51
C ILE A 119 13.17 3.60 -8.70
N VAL A 120 13.08 3.76 -7.38
CA VAL A 120 14.26 3.73 -6.50
C VAL A 120 14.97 2.38 -6.56
N CYS A 121 14.22 1.27 -6.54
CA CYS A 121 14.79 -0.07 -6.69
C CYS A 121 15.49 -0.24 -8.05
N ALA A 122 14.90 0.27 -9.14
CA ALA A 122 15.50 0.23 -10.46
C ALA A 122 16.79 1.07 -10.51
N MET A 123 16.81 2.24 -9.90
CA MET A 123 18.01 3.09 -9.82
C MET A 123 19.14 2.41 -9.02
N ILE A 124 18.82 1.78 -7.88
CA ILE A 124 19.80 1.02 -7.09
C ILE A 124 20.38 -0.13 -7.95
N HIS A 125 19.53 -0.78 -8.73
CA HIS A 125 19.96 -1.88 -9.59
C HIS A 125 20.92 -1.44 -10.70
N ILE A 126 20.70 -0.29 -11.33
CA ILE A 126 21.59 0.26 -12.38
C ILE A 126 22.99 0.59 -11.82
N VAL A 127 23.08 0.97 -10.54
CA VAL A 127 24.36 1.31 -9.89
C VAL A 127 25.20 0.08 -9.56
N VAL A 128 24.62 -1.12 -9.54
CA VAL A 128 25.31 -2.39 -9.27
C VAL A 128 25.87 -2.95 -10.57
N PRO A 129 27.22 -2.97 -10.78
CA PRO A 129 27.82 -3.10 -12.11
C PRO A 129 27.71 -4.48 -12.79
N ASP A 130 27.32 -5.54 -12.10
CA ASP A 130 27.39 -6.91 -12.63
C ASP A 130 26.05 -7.59 -12.87
N SER A 131 24.95 -6.84 -12.86
CA SER A 131 23.61 -7.42 -13.03
C SER A 131 23.07 -7.21 -14.45
N PRO A 132 22.53 -8.26 -15.10
CA PRO A 132 21.90 -8.10 -16.41
C PRO A 132 20.72 -7.13 -16.32
N GLU A 133 20.82 -6.03 -17.05
CA GLU A 133 19.79 -4.98 -17.10
C GLU A 133 18.53 -5.47 -17.80
N ASN A 134 17.55 -5.94 -17.06
CA ASN A 134 16.26 -6.29 -17.61
C ASN A 134 15.12 -5.52 -16.92
N LEU A 135 14.88 -4.28 -17.36
CA LEU A 135 13.82 -3.41 -16.84
C LEU A 135 12.41 -4.01 -16.98
N TRP A 136 12.20 -4.93 -17.92
CA TRP A 136 10.94 -5.65 -18.08
C TRP A 136 10.58 -6.50 -16.87
N VAL A 137 11.56 -7.01 -16.16
CA VAL A 137 11.36 -7.79 -14.93
C VAL A 137 10.71 -6.92 -13.84
N PHE A 138 11.14 -5.66 -13.71
CA PHE A 138 10.55 -4.73 -12.74
C PHE A 138 9.09 -4.43 -13.06
N LEU A 139 8.77 -4.17 -14.32
CA LEU A 139 7.39 -3.95 -14.76
C LEU A 139 6.53 -5.19 -14.54
N PHE A 140 7.02 -6.36 -14.89
CA PHE A 140 6.30 -7.62 -14.67
C PHE A 140 5.97 -7.83 -13.18
N TYR A 141 6.95 -7.69 -12.29
CA TYR A 141 6.73 -7.83 -10.85
C TYR A 141 5.79 -6.75 -10.30
N PHE A 142 5.84 -5.54 -10.80
CA PHE A 142 4.92 -4.49 -10.41
C PHE A 142 3.46 -4.88 -10.69
N PHE A 143 3.17 -5.33 -11.90
CA PHE A 143 1.82 -5.73 -12.31
C PHE A 143 1.34 -7.01 -11.64
N VAL A 144 2.23 -7.97 -11.37
CA VAL A 144 1.85 -9.28 -10.84
C VAL A 144 1.91 -9.33 -9.31
N ARG A 145 2.86 -8.65 -8.68
CA ARG A 145 3.10 -8.76 -7.24
C ARG A 145 2.73 -7.53 -6.41
N VAL A 146 2.73 -6.33 -6.99
CA VAL A 146 2.43 -5.09 -6.24
C VAL A 146 0.97 -4.69 -6.41
N LEU A 147 0.51 -4.59 -7.63
CA LEU A 147 -0.84 -4.12 -7.95
C LEU A 147 -1.97 -5.01 -7.37
N PRO A 148 -1.97 -6.34 -7.56
CA PRO A 148 -3.07 -7.18 -7.09
C PRO A 148 -3.26 -7.16 -5.57
N PRO A 149 -2.21 -7.28 -4.72
CA PRO A 149 -2.38 -7.17 -3.27
C PRO A 149 -2.91 -5.80 -2.83
N LEU A 150 -2.45 -4.71 -3.44
CA LEU A 150 -2.91 -3.37 -3.12
C LEU A 150 -4.41 -3.20 -3.43
N ILE A 151 -4.85 -3.65 -4.62
CA ILE A 151 -6.27 -3.63 -5.02
C ILE A 151 -7.09 -4.47 -4.05
N PHE A 152 -6.64 -5.69 -3.78
CA PHE A 152 -7.34 -6.64 -2.93
C PHE A 152 -7.50 -6.12 -1.49
N VAL A 153 -6.39 -5.69 -0.86
CA VAL A 153 -6.41 -5.24 0.54
C VAL A 153 -7.22 -3.95 0.68
N SER A 154 -7.07 -2.98 -0.23
CA SER A 154 -7.84 -1.73 -0.18
C SER A 154 -9.34 -1.97 -0.39
N GLY A 155 -9.72 -2.82 -1.34
CA GLY A 155 -11.10 -3.21 -1.60
C GLY A 155 -11.72 -4.00 -0.44
N LEU A 156 -11.01 -5.01 0.06
CA LEU A 156 -11.46 -5.84 1.18
C LEU A 156 -11.61 -5.01 2.46
N SER A 157 -10.66 -4.12 2.75
CA SER A 157 -10.72 -3.25 3.93
C SER A 157 -11.94 -2.33 3.90
N LEU A 158 -12.24 -1.73 2.76
CA LEU A 158 -13.44 -0.90 2.58
C LEU A 158 -14.72 -1.72 2.71
N LEU A 159 -14.76 -2.92 2.15
CA LEU A 159 -15.93 -3.79 2.19
C LEU A 159 -16.21 -4.24 3.63
N VAL A 160 -15.20 -4.75 4.33
CA VAL A 160 -15.33 -5.23 5.72
C VAL A 160 -15.75 -4.09 6.65
N THR A 161 -15.15 -2.90 6.53
CA THR A 161 -15.49 -1.76 7.39
C THR A 161 -16.91 -1.22 7.16
N LYS A 162 -17.49 -1.43 5.99
CA LYS A 162 -18.89 -1.10 5.70
C LYS A 162 -19.87 -2.16 6.19
N LEU A 163 -19.50 -3.43 6.15
CA LEU A 163 -20.32 -4.54 6.66
C LEU A 163 -20.30 -4.57 8.18
N VAL A 164 -19.12 -4.43 8.77
CA VAL A 164 -18.92 -4.45 10.22
C VAL A 164 -18.96 -3.03 10.75
N LYS A 165 -20.07 -2.63 11.35
CA LYS A 165 -20.27 -1.26 11.88
C LYS A 165 -19.31 -0.88 13.01
N LEU A 166 -18.65 -1.88 13.63
CA LEU A 166 -17.68 -1.69 14.72
C LEU A 166 -16.26 -1.68 14.16
N PRO A 167 -15.57 -0.52 14.13
CA PRO A 167 -14.25 -0.40 13.53
C PRO A 167 -13.18 -1.27 14.19
N PHE A 168 -13.33 -1.56 15.48
CA PHE A 168 -12.43 -2.40 16.24
C PHE A 168 -12.50 -3.88 15.80
N VAL A 169 -13.71 -4.38 15.58
CA VAL A 169 -13.92 -5.76 15.07
C VAL A 169 -13.38 -5.90 13.64
N SER A 170 -13.60 -4.88 12.80
CA SER A 170 -13.06 -4.86 11.44
C SER A 170 -11.54 -4.97 11.44
N TRP A 171 -10.89 -4.36 12.39
CA TRP A 171 -9.45 -4.44 12.58
C TRP A 171 -8.97 -5.86 12.83
N PHE A 172 -9.55 -6.53 13.83
CA PHE A 172 -9.16 -7.89 14.18
C PHE A 172 -9.41 -8.87 13.03
N VAL A 173 -10.55 -8.75 12.36
CA VAL A 173 -10.89 -9.61 11.21
C VAL A 173 -9.88 -9.42 10.08
N LEU A 174 -9.53 -8.20 9.73
CA LEU A 174 -8.61 -7.92 8.64
C LEU A 174 -7.16 -8.30 8.95
N ILE A 175 -6.68 -8.00 10.16
CA ILE A 175 -5.32 -8.40 10.58
C ILE A 175 -5.23 -9.92 10.71
N GLY A 176 -6.25 -10.56 11.28
CA GLY A 176 -6.33 -12.01 11.35
C GLY A 176 -6.29 -12.66 9.96
N PHE A 177 -7.03 -12.10 9.00
CA PHE A 177 -7.00 -12.56 7.62
C PHE A 177 -5.62 -12.38 6.96
N LEU A 178 -4.96 -11.23 7.14
CA LEU A 178 -3.61 -11.00 6.62
C LEU A 178 -2.59 -11.95 7.23
N TYR A 179 -2.66 -12.17 8.54
CA TYR A 179 -1.79 -13.12 9.24
C TYR A 179 -1.98 -14.54 8.71
N PHE A 180 -3.24 -14.99 8.58
CA PHE A 180 -3.58 -16.30 8.04
C PHE A 180 -3.08 -16.44 6.59
N SER A 181 -3.33 -15.45 5.75
CA SER A 181 -2.85 -15.44 4.36
C SER A 181 -1.32 -15.53 4.26
N TYR A 182 -0.59 -14.85 5.16
CA TYR A 182 0.87 -14.92 5.19
C TYR A 182 1.40 -16.24 5.73
N ALA A 183 0.73 -16.86 6.69
CA ALA A 183 1.17 -18.11 7.31
C ALA A 183 0.94 -19.34 6.41
N PHE A 184 0.00 -19.27 5.44
CA PHE A 184 -0.37 -20.39 4.57
C PHE A 184 0.05 -20.20 3.09
N LEU A 185 0.70 -19.11 2.73
CA LEU A 185 1.31 -18.85 1.43
C LEU A 185 2.83 -18.96 1.48
#